data_6c892e4703aef4e99726c2c8550b87e4
#
_entry.id   6c892e4703aef4e99726c2c8550b87e4
#
_cell.length_a   1.000
_cell.length_b   1.000
_cell.length_c   1.000
_cell.angle_alpha   90.00
_cell.angle_beta   90.00
_cell.angle_gamma   90.00
#
_symmetry.space_group_name_H-M   'P 1'
#
loop_
_entity.id
_entity.type
_entity.pdbx_description
1 polymer ?
#
loop_
_entity_poly.entity_id
_entity_poly.type
_entity_poly.pdbx_seq_one_letter_code
_entity_poly.pdbx_strand_id
1 'polypeptide(L)'
;MKLIWKTIVAAAALIMFADPARAQGVGVRAGASADPDQFYAGVHFETSELVEHLRFRPNVEVGVGDHVTLIALNFEFTYRLPPAALPRSLSMWHLYVGGGPALNIFKFSNDTRSEGGFNGLVGLAHRRGLFVEAKVGALESPSFKFGVGYTFHP
;
A
#
# COMPACT_ATOMS: atom_id res chain seq x y z
N MET A 1 -24.51 -0.84 -5.38
CA MET A 1 -24.18 -1.53 -4.11
C MET A 1 -23.84 -3.00 -4.28
N LYS A 2 -24.64 -3.81 -4.95
CA LYS A 2 -24.36 -5.26 -5.12
C LYS A 2 -23.08 -5.58 -5.91
N LEU A 3 -22.70 -4.76 -6.88
CA LEU A 3 -21.47 -4.96 -7.68
C LEU A 3 -20.22 -4.63 -6.87
N ILE A 4 -20.25 -3.54 -6.10
CA ILE A 4 -19.14 -3.10 -5.22
C ILE A 4 -18.86 -4.15 -4.14
N TRP A 5 -19.93 -4.69 -3.55
CA TRP A 5 -19.80 -5.76 -2.56
C TRP A 5 -19.18 -7.03 -3.14
N LYS A 6 -19.54 -7.40 -4.37
CA LYS A 6 -18.93 -8.53 -5.08
C LYS A 6 -17.45 -8.29 -5.40
N THR A 7 -17.08 -7.06 -5.75
CA THR A 7 -15.67 -6.72 -6.04
C THR A 7 -14.83 -6.71 -4.76
N ILE A 8 -15.35 -6.21 -3.66
CA ILE A 8 -14.69 -6.23 -2.34
C ILE A 8 -14.53 -7.68 -1.85
N VAL A 9 -15.57 -8.49 -1.99
CA VAL A 9 -15.53 -9.92 -1.62
C VAL A 9 -14.56 -10.68 -2.53
N ALA A 10 -14.52 -10.40 -3.82
CA ALA A 10 -13.58 -11.02 -4.75
C ALA A 10 -12.12 -10.61 -4.46
N ALA A 11 -11.88 -9.34 -4.14
CA ALA A 11 -10.55 -8.86 -3.74
C ALA A 11 -10.12 -9.44 -2.39
N ALA A 12 -11.02 -9.53 -1.42
CA ALA A 12 -10.78 -10.18 -0.14
C ALA A 12 -10.54 -11.69 -0.31
N ALA A 13 -11.27 -12.34 -1.21
CA ALA A 13 -11.08 -13.76 -1.53
C ALA A 13 -9.72 -14.00 -2.22
N LEU A 14 -9.30 -13.14 -3.15
CA LEU A 14 -7.97 -13.20 -3.76
C LEU A 14 -6.84 -13.07 -2.72
N ILE A 15 -7.04 -12.26 -1.69
CA ILE A 15 -6.10 -12.13 -0.57
C ILE A 15 -6.09 -13.40 0.29
N MET A 16 -7.23 -14.07 0.45
CA MET A 16 -7.35 -15.32 1.22
C MET A 16 -6.82 -16.56 0.51
N PHE A 17 -6.75 -16.55 -0.82
CA PHE A 17 -6.16 -17.63 -1.62
C PHE A 17 -4.67 -17.44 -1.90
N ALA A 18 -4.08 -16.31 -1.51
CA ALA A 18 -2.63 -16.19 -1.46
C ALA A 18 -2.11 -17.23 -0.45
N ASP A 19 -1.41 -18.23 -0.96
CA ASP A 19 -0.86 -19.33 -0.16
C ASP A 19 -0.06 -18.74 1.02
N PRO A 20 -0.49 -18.91 2.28
CA PRO A 20 0.19 -18.35 3.43
C PRO A 20 1.64 -18.81 3.55
N ALA A 21 2.00 -19.92 2.89
CA ALA A 21 3.38 -20.40 2.81
C ALA A 21 4.29 -19.49 1.93
N ARG A 22 3.72 -18.61 1.11
CA ARG A 22 4.48 -17.66 0.27
C ARG A 22 4.43 -16.22 0.77
N ALA A 23 3.59 -15.88 1.73
CA ALA A 23 3.58 -14.56 2.34
C ALA A 23 4.74 -14.44 3.34
N GLN A 24 5.67 -13.54 3.08
CA GLN A 24 6.75 -13.23 4.05
C GLN A 24 6.31 -12.29 5.16
N GLY A 25 5.18 -11.65 5.03
CA GLY A 25 4.66 -10.80 6.08
C GLY A 25 3.24 -10.31 5.82
N VAL A 26 2.58 -10.01 6.91
CA VAL A 26 1.32 -9.28 6.97
C VAL A 26 1.58 -8.04 7.80
N GLY A 27 0.99 -6.91 7.45
CA GLY A 27 1.26 -5.71 8.20
C GLY A 27 0.10 -4.72 8.20
N VAL A 28 0.30 -3.71 9.00
CA VAL A 28 -0.61 -2.58 9.15
C VAL A 28 0.09 -1.30 8.76
N ARG A 29 -0.68 -0.33 8.30
CA ARG A 29 -0.18 0.99 7.93
C ARG A 29 -1.18 2.07 8.27
N ALA A 30 -0.68 3.28 8.51
CA ALA A 30 -1.50 4.47 8.69
C ALA A 30 -0.73 5.70 8.23
N GLY A 31 -1.44 6.75 7.88
CA GLY A 31 -0.83 7.99 7.42
C GLY A 31 -1.82 9.05 7.03
N ALA A 32 -1.34 10.00 6.26
CA ALA A 32 -2.13 11.09 5.73
C ALA A 32 -1.91 11.24 4.22
N SER A 33 -2.90 11.76 3.53
CA SER A 33 -2.85 12.06 2.10
C SER A 33 -3.27 13.50 1.82
N ALA A 34 -2.85 13.99 0.67
CA ALA A 34 -3.32 15.25 0.08
C ALA A 34 -4.01 14.96 -1.25
N ASP A 35 -5.01 15.77 -1.57
CA ASP A 35 -5.85 15.67 -2.77
C ASP A 35 -6.47 14.27 -3.01
N PRO A 36 -7.39 13.83 -2.16
CA PRO A 36 -8.02 14.56 -1.06
C PRO A 36 -7.24 14.51 0.25
N ASP A 37 -7.43 15.53 1.10
CA ASP A 37 -6.86 15.57 2.45
C ASP A 37 -7.57 14.56 3.33
N GLN A 38 -6.86 13.52 3.73
CA GLN A 38 -7.41 12.42 4.50
C GLN A 38 -6.37 11.83 5.46
N PHE A 39 -6.86 11.28 6.56
CA PHE A 39 -6.13 10.26 7.29
C PHE A 39 -6.54 8.89 6.78
N TYR A 40 -5.59 7.98 6.65
CA TYR A 40 -5.88 6.62 6.22
C TYR A 40 -5.24 5.59 7.14
N ALA A 41 -5.85 4.43 7.15
CA ALA A 41 -5.31 3.22 7.75
C ALA A 41 -5.54 2.04 6.81
N GLY A 42 -4.72 1.03 6.90
CA GLY A 42 -4.83 -0.13 6.01
C GLY A 42 -4.02 -1.33 6.47
N VAL A 43 -4.16 -2.39 5.68
CA VAL A 43 -3.44 -3.64 5.85
C VAL A 43 -2.73 -4.00 4.55
N HIS A 44 -1.64 -4.73 4.66
CA HIS A 44 -0.90 -5.20 3.49
C HIS A 44 -0.39 -6.62 3.68
N PHE A 45 -0.17 -7.28 2.55
CA PHE A 45 0.61 -8.49 2.46
C PHE A 45 1.94 -8.19 1.78
N GLU A 46 2.98 -8.91 2.14
CA GLU A 46 4.25 -8.87 1.45
C GLU A 46 4.64 -10.30 1.06
N THR A 47 4.85 -10.53 -0.22
CA THR A 47 5.28 -11.84 -0.72
C THR A 47 6.78 -12.06 -0.46
N SER A 48 7.22 -13.30 -0.60
CA SER A 48 8.65 -13.57 -0.82
C SER A 48 9.15 -12.85 -2.07
N GLU A 49 10.45 -12.76 -2.23
CA GLU A 49 11.03 -12.20 -3.44
C GLU A 49 10.58 -13.00 -4.68
N LEU A 50 9.93 -12.31 -5.61
CA LEU A 50 9.50 -12.89 -6.89
C LEU A 50 10.70 -13.12 -7.81
N VAL A 51 11.58 -12.14 -7.84
CA VAL A 51 12.95 -12.16 -8.36
C VAL A 51 13.81 -11.42 -7.36
N GLU A 52 15.11 -11.48 -7.52
CA GLU A 52 16.07 -10.85 -6.60
C GLU A 52 15.68 -9.39 -6.29
N HIS A 53 15.46 -9.10 -5.01
CA HIS A 53 15.07 -7.80 -4.45
C HIS A 53 13.67 -7.28 -4.80
N LEU A 54 12.89 -7.98 -5.63
CA LEU A 54 11.55 -7.55 -6.04
C LEU A 54 10.48 -8.34 -5.29
N ARG A 55 9.55 -7.63 -4.66
CA ARG A 55 8.40 -8.20 -3.94
C ARG A 55 7.10 -7.61 -4.44
N PHE A 56 6.04 -8.38 -4.32
CA PHE A 56 4.68 -7.91 -4.52
C PHE A 56 4.04 -7.60 -3.17
N ARG A 57 3.44 -6.41 -3.05
CA ARG A 57 2.87 -5.93 -1.78
C ARG A 57 1.47 -5.34 -1.99
N PRO A 58 0.47 -6.19 -2.21
CA PRO A 58 -0.91 -5.72 -2.30
C PRO A 58 -1.37 -5.17 -0.95
N ASN A 59 -2.16 -4.11 -0.98
CA ASN A 59 -2.70 -3.50 0.24
C ASN A 59 -4.06 -2.89 0.02
N VAL A 60 -4.80 -2.78 1.12
CA VAL A 60 -6.11 -2.13 1.19
C VAL A 60 -6.00 -1.00 2.21
N GLU A 61 -6.38 0.18 1.81
CA GLU A 61 -6.38 1.38 2.65
C GLU A 61 -7.77 1.99 2.68
N VAL A 62 -8.17 2.50 3.83
CA VAL A 62 -9.38 3.29 4.01
C VAL A 62 -8.98 4.68 4.48
N GLY A 63 -9.26 5.68 3.68
CA GLY A 63 -9.02 7.09 3.98
C GLY A 63 -10.32 7.79 4.37
N VAL A 64 -10.25 8.62 5.38
CA VAL A 64 -11.38 9.42 5.87
C VAL A 64 -10.96 10.88 5.91
N GLY A 65 -11.73 11.71 5.25
CA GLY A 65 -11.55 13.15 5.20
C GLY A 65 -12.87 13.89 5.18
N ASP A 66 -12.82 15.19 5.04
CA ASP A 66 -14.02 16.02 4.97
C ASP A 66 -14.84 15.65 3.72
N HIS A 67 -16.06 15.16 3.94
CA HIS A 67 -17.06 14.83 2.91
C HIS A 67 -16.71 13.69 1.94
N VAL A 68 -15.59 13.01 2.10
CA VAL A 68 -15.21 11.89 1.24
C VAL A 68 -14.52 10.77 2.04
N THR A 69 -14.92 9.55 1.75
CA THR A 69 -14.23 8.33 2.20
C THR A 69 -13.64 7.63 0.99
N LEU A 70 -12.38 7.29 1.05
CA LEU A 70 -11.66 6.58 0.00
C LEU A 70 -11.34 5.16 0.45
N ILE A 71 -11.70 4.18 -0.35
CA ILE A 71 -11.21 2.82 -0.22
C ILE A 71 -10.25 2.58 -1.39
N ALA A 72 -8.99 2.32 -1.10
CA ALA A 72 -7.97 2.10 -2.10
C ALA A 72 -7.47 0.64 -2.06
N LEU A 73 -7.53 -0.02 -3.20
CA LEU A 73 -6.94 -1.32 -3.44
C LEU A 73 -5.67 -1.10 -4.26
N ASN A 74 -4.52 -1.31 -3.67
CA ASN A 74 -3.23 -1.06 -4.32
C ASN A 74 -2.51 -2.37 -4.62
N PHE A 75 -2.00 -2.49 -5.83
CA PHE A 75 -1.24 -3.64 -6.32
C PHE A 75 0.20 -3.18 -6.58
N GLU A 76 0.99 -3.07 -5.53
CA GLU A 76 2.31 -2.47 -5.55
C GLU A 76 3.41 -3.52 -5.68
N PHE A 77 4.43 -3.20 -6.47
CA PHE A 77 5.69 -3.90 -6.51
C PHE A 77 6.75 -3.04 -5.84
N THR A 78 7.59 -3.64 -5.01
CA THR A 78 8.65 -2.93 -4.30
C THR A 78 9.99 -3.57 -4.61
N TYR A 79 10.96 -2.73 -4.91
CA TYR A 79 12.33 -3.12 -5.18
C TYR A 79 13.26 -2.60 -4.10
N ARG A 80 13.97 -3.49 -3.43
CA ARG A 80 14.95 -3.14 -2.40
C ARG A 80 16.24 -2.68 -3.05
N LEU A 81 16.70 -1.48 -2.74
CA LEU A 81 17.96 -0.96 -3.20
C LEU A 81 19.14 -1.61 -2.46
N PRO A 82 20.35 -1.64 -3.08
CA PRO A 82 21.55 -2.18 -2.44
C PRO A 82 21.85 -1.46 -1.12
N PRO A 83 22.49 -2.16 -0.14
CA PRO A 83 22.88 -1.54 1.14
C PRO A 83 23.76 -0.30 1.00
N ALA A 84 24.51 -0.19 -0.09
CA ALA A 84 25.34 0.98 -0.39
C ALA A 84 24.53 2.27 -0.66
N ALA A 85 23.20 2.18 -0.90
CA ALA A 85 22.33 3.32 -1.06
C ALA A 85 22.13 4.13 0.25
N LEU A 86 22.47 3.54 1.41
CA LEU A 86 22.35 4.18 2.72
C LEU A 86 23.71 4.25 3.44
N PRO A 87 23.91 5.26 4.32
CA PRO A 87 25.08 5.31 5.20
C PRO A 87 25.17 4.08 6.10
N ARG A 88 26.39 3.71 6.51
CA ARG A 88 26.62 2.58 7.43
C ARG A 88 25.91 2.73 8.77
N SER A 89 25.67 3.95 9.23
CA SER A 89 24.88 4.24 10.45
C SER A 89 23.44 3.75 10.37
N LEU A 90 22.92 3.55 9.16
CA LEU A 90 21.57 3.05 8.87
C LEU A 90 21.58 1.58 8.40
N SER A 91 22.55 0.78 8.80
CA SER A 91 22.68 -0.62 8.37
C SER A 91 21.50 -1.53 8.72
N MET A 92 20.69 -1.13 9.70
CA MET A 92 19.46 -1.84 10.08
C MET A 92 18.26 -1.48 9.19
N TRP A 93 18.42 -0.48 8.33
CA TRP A 93 17.40 0.00 7.41
C TRP A 93 17.77 -0.36 5.97
N HIS A 94 16.77 -0.49 5.14
CA HIS A 94 16.95 -0.58 3.70
C HIS A 94 15.99 0.37 2.99
N LEU A 95 16.51 0.99 1.94
CA LEU A 95 15.76 1.85 1.05
C LEU A 95 15.07 0.97 0.00
N TYR A 96 13.81 1.27 -0.29
CA TYR A 96 13.09 0.64 -1.38
C TYR A 96 12.32 1.66 -2.20
N VAL A 97 12.08 1.33 -3.44
CA VAL A 97 11.25 2.07 -4.38
C VAL A 97 10.23 1.13 -4.98
N GLY A 98 9.16 1.66 -5.48
CA GLY A 98 8.16 0.81 -6.11
C GLY A 98 7.02 1.59 -6.72
N GLY A 99 5.99 0.86 -7.07
CA GLY A 99 4.78 1.41 -7.61
C GLY A 99 3.86 0.32 -8.13
N GLY A 100 2.70 0.74 -8.58
CA GLY A 100 1.73 -0.15 -9.18
C GLY A 100 0.37 0.49 -9.35
N PRO A 101 -0.53 -0.22 -10.03
CA PRO A 101 -1.90 0.24 -10.25
C PRO A 101 -2.70 0.22 -8.94
N ALA A 102 -3.69 1.08 -8.89
CA ALA A 102 -4.65 1.18 -7.79
C ALA A 102 -6.07 1.24 -8.32
N LEU A 103 -6.99 0.67 -7.58
CA LEU A 103 -8.42 0.88 -7.73
C LEU A 103 -8.92 1.70 -6.55
N ASN A 104 -9.39 2.89 -6.84
CA ASN A 104 -9.85 3.85 -5.86
C ASN A 104 -11.39 3.96 -5.89
N ILE A 105 -12.01 3.75 -4.76
CA ILE A 105 -13.47 3.85 -4.58
C ILE A 105 -13.73 5.06 -3.67
N PHE A 106 -14.21 6.14 -4.27
CA PHE A 106 -14.57 7.37 -3.56
C PHE A 106 -16.04 7.32 -3.17
N LYS A 107 -16.30 7.47 -1.89
CA LYS A 107 -17.65 7.53 -1.34
C LYS A 107 -17.94 8.96 -0.87
N PHE A 108 -18.89 9.59 -1.52
CA PHE A 108 -19.48 10.87 -1.12
C PHE A 108 -20.83 10.62 -0.44
N SER A 109 -21.43 11.65 0.18
CA SER A 109 -22.72 11.50 0.88
C SER A 109 -23.84 10.96 -0.01
N ASN A 110 -23.86 11.27 -1.31
CA ASN A 110 -24.91 10.89 -2.26
C ASN A 110 -24.39 10.16 -3.51
N ASP A 111 -23.10 9.85 -3.58
CA ASP A 111 -22.50 9.25 -4.76
C ASP A 111 -21.34 8.32 -4.40
N THR A 112 -21.07 7.37 -5.28
CA THR A 112 -19.93 6.47 -5.18
C THR A 112 -19.29 6.36 -6.56
N ARG A 113 -17.98 6.62 -6.62
CA ARG A 113 -17.21 6.58 -7.87
C ARG A 113 -16.05 5.59 -7.70
N SER A 114 -15.84 4.77 -8.72
CA SER A 114 -14.72 3.84 -8.78
C SER A 114 -13.81 4.25 -9.94
N GLU A 115 -12.55 4.49 -9.65
CA GLU A 115 -11.60 5.03 -10.62
C GLU A 115 -10.25 4.32 -10.51
N GLY A 116 -9.59 4.15 -11.64
CA GLY A 116 -8.25 3.58 -11.71
C GLY A 116 -7.18 4.64 -11.51
N GLY A 117 -6.15 4.31 -10.75
CA GLY A 117 -5.00 5.16 -10.50
C GLY A 117 -3.69 4.40 -10.56
N PHE A 118 -2.61 5.10 -10.33
CA PHE A 118 -1.28 4.55 -10.24
C PHE A 118 -0.50 5.25 -9.14
N ASN A 119 0.27 4.49 -8.38
CA ASN A 119 1.12 5.01 -7.31
C ASN A 119 2.59 4.70 -7.59
N GLY A 120 3.45 5.70 -7.42
CA GLY A 120 4.87 5.53 -7.24
C GLY A 120 5.22 5.72 -5.77
N LEU A 121 6.20 5.01 -5.25
CA LEU A 121 6.54 5.07 -3.83
C LEU A 121 8.05 4.96 -3.59
N VAL A 122 8.45 5.54 -2.47
CA VAL A 122 9.78 5.37 -1.89
C VAL A 122 9.62 5.21 -0.38
N GLY A 123 10.41 4.35 0.21
CA GLY A 123 10.34 4.09 1.64
C GLY A 123 11.63 3.57 2.25
N LEU A 124 11.64 3.61 3.57
CA LEU A 124 12.67 3.03 4.42
C LEU A 124 12.05 1.98 5.31
N ALA A 125 12.59 0.79 5.30
CA ALA A 125 12.14 -0.31 6.14
C ALA A 125 13.24 -0.78 7.07
N HIS A 126 12.90 -0.89 8.34
CA HIS A 126 13.77 -1.45 9.38
C HIS A 126 13.67 -2.98 9.39
N ARG A 127 14.76 -3.66 9.68
CA ARG A 127 14.82 -5.13 9.73
C ARG A 127 13.80 -5.76 10.68
N ARG A 128 13.35 -5.03 11.70
CA ARG A 128 12.33 -5.50 12.65
C ARG A 128 10.89 -5.36 12.15
N GLY A 129 10.68 -4.73 10.99
CA GLY A 129 9.37 -4.62 10.37
C GLY A 129 8.79 -3.20 10.29
N LEU A 130 9.31 -2.24 11.07
CA LEU A 130 8.89 -0.83 10.96
C LEU A 130 9.26 -0.26 9.60
N PHE A 131 8.37 0.51 9.00
CA PHE A 131 8.67 1.25 7.78
C PHE A 131 8.01 2.62 7.74
N VAL A 132 8.62 3.52 6.98
CA VAL A 132 8.07 4.82 6.61
C VAL A 132 8.07 4.92 5.09
N GLU A 133 7.04 5.55 4.52
CA GLU A 133 6.81 5.53 3.09
C GLU A 133 6.18 6.83 2.62
N ALA A 134 6.65 7.33 1.49
CA ALA A 134 6.03 8.41 0.73
C ALA A 134 5.56 7.86 -0.62
N LYS A 135 4.35 8.22 -1.02
CA LYS A 135 3.75 7.86 -2.31
C LYS A 135 3.34 9.10 -3.07
N VAL A 136 3.51 9.05 -4.37
CA VAL A 136 2.95 10.02 -5.31
C VAL A 136 1.94 9.30 -6.19
N GLY A 137 0.77 9.88 -6.32
CA GLY A 137 -0.30 9.34 -7.15
C GLY A 137 -0.34 10.00 -8.51
N ALA A 138 -0.73 9.23 -9.49
CA ALA A 138 -1.06 9.69 -10.83
C ALA A 138 -2.48 9.24 -11.18
N LEU A 139 -3.07 9.89 -12.18
CA LEU A 139 -4.47 9.68 -12.58
C LEU A 139 -5.40 9.98 -11.40
N GLU A 140 -6.25 9.04 -11.01
CA GLU A 140 -7.24 9.21 -9.94
C GLU A 140 -6.77 8.68 -8.57
N SER A 141 -5.47 8.65 -8.35
CA SER A 141 -4.89 8.40 -7.02
C SER A 141 -4.63 9.72 -6.29
N PRO A 142 -4.68 9.73 -4.93
CA PRO A 142 -4.27 10.90 -4.16
C PRO A 142 -2.89 11.39 -4.57
N SER A 143 -2.71 12.71 -4.70
CA SER A 143 -1.50 13.31 -5.24
C SER A 143 -0.26 12.97 -4.42
N PHE A 144 -0.42 12.95 -3.10
CA PHE A 144 0.66 12.62 -2.18
C PHE A 144 0.13 11.87 -0.96
N LYS A 145 0.87 10.86 -0.52
CA LYS A 145 0.62 10.14 0.73
C LYS A 145 1.92 10.00 1.52
N PHE A 146 1.83 10.16 2.81
CA PHE A 146 2.90 9.82 3.74
C PHE A 146 2.36 8.89 4.81
N GLY A 147 3.06 7.82 5.09
CA GLY A 147 2.61 6.85 6.06
C GLY A 147 3.74 6.11 6.75
N VAL A 148 3.35 5.48 7.83
CA VAL A 148 4.17 4.57 8.61
C VAL A 148 3.44 3.25 8.75
N GLY A 149 4.16 2.19 8.98
CA GLY A 149 3.55 0.90 9.19
C GLY A 149 4.51 -0.10 9.81
N TYR A 150 3.98 -1.27 10.04
CA TYR A 150 4.72 -2.38 10.60
C TYR A 150 4.36 -3.67 9.87
N THR A 151 5.36 -4.40 9.43
CA THR A 151 5.21 -5.71 8.80
C THR A 151 5.63 -6.78 9.80
N PHE A 152 4.70 -7.66 10.12
CA PHE A 152 4.96 -8.83 10.97
C PHE A 152 5.55 -9.93 10.09
N HIS A 153 6.76 -10.32 10.37
CA HIS A 153 7.42 -11.46 9.73
C HIS A 153 7.26 -12.69 10.60
N PRO A 154 6.93 -13.86 10.03
CA PRO A 154 6.86 -15.10 10.78
C PRO A 154 8.22 -15.56 11.32
#